data_296cced49ceafb92c9aaf9a85051ae26
#
_entry.id   296cced49ceafb92c9aaf9a85051ae26
#
_cell.length_a   1.000
_cell.length_b   1.000
_cell.length_c   1.000
_cell.angle_alpha   90.00
_cell.angle_beta   90.00
_cell.angle_gamma   90.00
#
_symmetry.space_group_name_H-M   'P 1'
#
loop_
_entity.id
_entity.type
_entity.pdbx_description
1 polymer ?
#
loop_
_entity_poly.entity_id
_entity_poly.type
_entity_poly.pdbx_seq_one_letter_code
_entity_poly.pdbx_strand_id
1 'polypeptide(L)'
;MNAQWDAIVIGAGLGGLGAAVTLAQAGKKVLVLEQSIKPGGYAQDFWVNGFRFDVSLHAMDGLAPGGWGDVAIKALGIADRLHFERLDPFYRANLGGATLAAHADTLLLERELVAKYPREKAGIRRLIDAMLQVFHDMRRIREDTRHGPPEGNIAALFPLLVRSMNCSWDEFMSDYVADPELRALFSAEWTYYGLPGGKLS
;
A
#
# COMPACT_ATOMS: atom_id res chain seq x y z
N MET A 1 -12.76 13.80 42.15
CA MET A 1 -12.96 12.45 41.57
C MET A 1 -11.72 12.10 40.79
N ASN A 2 -10.93 11.14 41.26
CA ASN A 2 -9.78 10.66 40.46
C ASN A 2 -10.34 9.87 39.26
N ALA A 3 -10.15 10.43 38.05
CA ALA A 3 -10.49 9.69 36.83
C ALA A 3 -9.54 8.48 36.74
N GLN A 4 -10.05 7.29 36.89
CA GLN A 4 -9.26 6.07 36.72
C GLN A 4 -9.40 5.61 35.25
N TRP A 5 -8.31 5.54 34.54
CA TRP A 5 -8.23 5.05 33.18
C TRP A 5 -7.73 3.59 33.17
N ASP A 6 -8.35 2.75 32.33
CA ASP A 6 -7.89 1.38 32.13
C ASP A 6 -6.68 1.31 31.19
N ALA A 7 -6.56 2.30 30.27
CA ALA A 7 -5.44 2.41 29.35
C ALA A 7 -5.14 3.87 29.01
N ILE A 8 -3.87 4.15 28.76
CA ILE A 8 -3.38 5.44 28.26
C ILE A 8 -2.69 5.16 26.91
N VAL A 9 -3.16 5.81 25.85
CA VAL A 9 -2.57 5.74 24.52
C VAL A 9 -1.81 7.04 24.24
N ILE A 10 -0.53 6.95 23.96
CA ILE A 10 0.32 8.11 23.65
C ILE A 10 0.48 8.22 22.15
N GLY A 11 0.00 9.34 21.61
CA GLY A 11 -0.06 9.63 20.17
C GLY A 11 -1.42 9.30 19.57
N ALA A 12 -2.03 10.30 18.90
CA ALA A 12 -3.31 10.19 18.19
C ALA A 12 -3.12 10.11 16.66
N GLY A 13 -2.06 9.44 16.19
CA GLY A 13 -1.95 8.98 14.81
C GLY A 13 -2.89 7.79 14.54
N LEU A 14 -2.96 7.31 13.30
CA LEU A 14 -3.87 6.22 12.92
C LEU A 14 -3.71 4.96 13.80
N GLY A 15 -2.48 4.58 14.13
CA GLY A 15 -2.22 3.43 15.01
C GLY A 15 -2.74 3.63 16.43
N GLY A 16 -2.47 4.80 17.03
CA GLY A 16 -2.95 5.14 18.38
C GLY A 16 -4.47 5.25 18.44
N LEU A 17 -5.08 5.90 17.43
CA LEU A 17 -6.55 6.00 17.33
C LEU A 17 -7.20 4.61 17.13
N GLY A 18 -6.61 3.78 16.29
CA GLY A 18 -7.09 2.39 16.11
C GLY A 18 -7.06 1.58 17.40
N ALA A 19 -5.93 1.65 18.13
CA ALA A 19 -5.80 0.99 19.42
C ALA A 19 -6.81 1.52 20.45
N ALA A 20 -6.98 2.85 20.52
CA ALA A 20 -7.90 3.47 21.45
C ALA A 20 -9.36 3.08 21.16
N VAL A 21 -9.78 3.09 19.90
CA VAL A 21 -11.14 2.67 19.49
C VAL A 21 -11.37 1.19 19.83
N THR A 22 -10.42 0.31 19.51
CA THR A 22 -10.52 -1.12 19.82
C THR A 22 -10.66 -1.39 21.31
N LEU A 23 -9.87 -0.71 22.13
CA LEU A 23 -9.97 -0.81 23.59
C LEU A 23 -11.32 -0.26 24.12
N ALA A 24 -11.78 0.86 23.58
CA ALA A 24 -13.06 1.45 23.95
C ALA A 24 -14.23 0.54 23.56
N GLN A 25 -14.20 -0.09 22.40
CA GLN A 25 -15.18 -1.11 21.97
C GLN A 25 -15.21 -2.32 22.91
N ALA A 26 -14.06 -2.66 23.52
CA ALA A 26 -13.97 -3.68 24.57
C ALA A 26 -14.39 -3.17 25.95
N GLY A 27 -15.02 -2.01 26.07
CA GLY A 27 -15.53 -1.45 27.30
C GLY A 27 -14.49 -0.81 28.22
N LYS A 28 -13.27 -0.57 27.74
CA LYS A 28 -12.19 0.06 28.51
C LYS A 28 -12.32 1.59 28.51
N LYS A 29 -12.00 2.21 29.64
CA LYS A 29 -11.85 3.66 29.74
C LYS A 29 -10.46 4.04 29.21
N VAL A 30 -10.40 4.71 28.07
CA VAL A 30 -9.14 5.04 27.40
C VAL A 30 -8.90 6.54 27.41
N LEU A 31 -7.70 6.93 27.82
CA LEU A 31 -7.18 8.29 27.64
C LEU A 31 -6.21 8.31 26.47
N VAL A 32 -6.44 9.21 25.52
CA VAL A 32 -5.49 9.45 24.42
C VAL A 32 -4.78 10.78 24.66
N LEU A 33 -3.44 10.76 24.63
CA LEU A 33 -2.59 11.94 24.76
C LEU A 33 -1.94 12.23 23.40
N GLU A 34 -2.11 13.45 22.93
CA GLU A 34 -1.55 13.92 21.65
C GLU A 34 -0.76 15.22 21.88
N GLN A 35 0.45 15.32 21.36
CA GLN A 35 1.29 16.50 21.47
C GLN A 35 0.92 17.61 20.46
N SER A 36 0.31 17.21 19.35
CA SER A 36 -0.12 18.13 18.28
C SER A 36 -1.48 18.73 18.59
N ILE A 37 -1.76 19.90 18.00
CA ILE A 37 -3.07 20.57 18.14
C ILE A 37 -4.21 19.72 17.55
N LYS A 38 -3.90 18.91 16.53
CA LYS A 38 -4.87 18.04 15.85
C LYS A 38 -4.46 16.57 15.98
N PRO A 39 -5.42 15.64 16.17
CA PRO A 39 -5.17 14.21 16.00
C PRO A 39 -4.99 13.86 14.52
N GLY A 40 -4.45 12.69 14.23
CA GLY A 40 -4.31 12.13 12.88
C GLY A 40 -2.88 11.77 12.48
N GLY A 41 -1.85 12.37 13.09
CA GLY A 41 -0.45 12.14 12.74
C GLY A 41 -0.19 12.50 11.27
N TYR A 42 0.36 11.59 10.47
CA TYR A 42 0.58 11.81 9.03
C TYR A 42 -0.71 11.80 8.19
N ALA A 43 -1.85 11.40 8.75
CA ALA A 43 -3.16 11.50 8.10
C ALA A 43 -3.87 12.84 8.38
N GLN A 44 -3.13 13.86 8.80
CA GLN A 44 -3.65 15.22 8.97
C GLN A 44 -3.66 15.99 7.66
N ASP A 45 -4.43 17.07 7.65
CA ASP A 45 -4.42 18.10 6.64
C ASP A 45 -3.90 19.44 7.18
N PHE A 46 -3.53 20.32 6.28
CA PHE A 46 -3.22 21.72 6.57
C PHE A 46 -3.76 22.64 5.47
N TRP A 47 -3.91 23.91 5.81
CA TRP A 47 -4.45 24.90 4.90
C TRP A 47 -3.41 25.98 4.59
N VAL A 48 -3.26 26.30 3.31
CA VAL A 48 -2.43 27.41 2.83
C VAL A 48 -3.21 28.21 1.81
N ASN A 49 -3.38 29.52 2.05
CA ASN A 49 -4.07 30.43 1.14
C ASN A 49 -5.46 29.96 0.67
N GLY A 50 -6.22 29.30 1.56
CA GLY A 50 -7.56 28.79 1.25
C GLY A 50 -7.60 27.43 0.56
N PHE A 51 -6.45 26.83 0.28
CA PHE A 51 -6.34 25.48 -0.25
C PHE A 51 -6.01 24.47 0.86
N ARG A 52 -6.61 23.30 0.78
CA ARG A 52 -6.39 22.19 1.70
C ARG A 52 -5.38 21.22 1.10
N PHE A 53 -4.41 20.80 1.90
CA PHE A 53 -3.35 19.85 1.52
C PHE A 53 -3.28 18.72 2.54
N ASP A 54 -3.02 17.52 2.06
CA ASP A 54 -2.68 16.40 2.92
C ASP A 54 -1.22 16.47 3.35
N VAL A 55 -0.93 16.07 4.60
CA VAL A 55 0.45 16.04 5.10
C VAL A 55 1.26 14.94 4.41
N SER A 56 0.66 13.75 4.25
CA SER A 56 1.34 12.59 3.67
C SER A 56 0.40 11.61 2.99
N LEU A 57 -0.78 11.34 3.54
CA LEU A 57 -1.68 10.30 3.05
C LEU A 57 -2.52 10.82 1.87
N HIS A 58 -2.06 10.59 0.64
CA HIS A 58 -2.74 11.06 -0.58
C HIS A 58 -3.77 10.05 -1.10
N ALA A 59 -3.55 8.77 -0.86
CA ALA A 59 -4.44 7.68 -1.25
C ALA A 59 -4.35 6.53 -0.24
N MET A 60 -5.34 5.67 -0.24
CA MET A 60 -5.40 4.48 0.59
C MET A 60 -5.67 3.27 -0.29
N ASP A 61 -4.89 2.22 -0.12
CA ASP A 61 -5.07 0.93 -0.77
C ASP A 61 -5.81 -0.07 0.14
N GLY A 62 -6.05 -1.28 -0.37
CA GLY A 62 -6.66 -2.35 0.41
C GLY A 62 -8.14 -2.15 0.73
N LEU A 63 -8.85 -1.26 0.03
CA LEU A 63 -10.28 -0.96 0.25
C LEU A 63 -11.24 -1.87 -0.54
N ALA A 64 -10.73 -2.71 -1.45
CA ALA A 64 -11.55 -3.72 -2.09
C ALA A 64 -12.14 -4.69 -1.05
N PRO A 65 -13.33 -5.29 -1.29
CA PRO A 65 -13.95 -6.21 -0.34
C PRO A 65 -13.00 -7.30 0.16
N GLY A 66 -12.84 -7.39 1.49
CA GLY A 66 -11.90 -8.29 2.16
C GLY A 66 -10.44 -7.83 2.15
N GLY A 67 -10.12 -6.68 1.57
CA GLY A 67 -8.81 -6.04 1.68
C GLY A 67 -8.51 -5.59 3.12
N TRP A 68 -7.24 -5.32 3.42
CA TRP A 68 -6.84 -4.96 4.78
C TRP A 68 -7.49 -3.66 5.29
N GLY A 69 -7.63 -2.65 4.42
CA GLY A 69 -8.30 -1.39 4.74
C GLY A 69 -9.80 -1.57 4.97
N ASP A 70 -10.48 -2.34 4.10
CA ASP A 70 -11.90 -2.68 4.25
C ASP A 70 -12.16 -3.42 5.58
N VAL A 71 -11.33 -4.42 5.90
CA VAL A 71 -11.44 -5.17 7.16
C VAL A 71 -11.20 -4.26 8.37
N ALA A 72 -10.18 -3.41 8.33
CA ALA A 72 -9.85 -2.51 9.44
C ALA A 72 -10.97 -1.48 9.68
N ILE A 73 -11.47 -0.84 8.63
CA ILE A 73 -12.53 0.18 8.72
C ILE A 73 -13.84 -0.43 9.26
N LYS A 74 -14.19 -1.64 8.82
CA LYS A 74 -15.35 -2.39 9.33
C LYS A 74 -15.18 -2.79 10.79
N ALA A 75 -14.00 -3.27 11.17
CA ALA A 75 -13.70 -3.63 12.56
C ALA A 75 -13.77 -2.42 13.49
N LEU A 76 -13.36 -1.24 13.04
CA LEU A 76 -13.48 0.02 13.77
C LEU A 76 -14.91 0.57 13.81
N GLY A 77 -15.85 0.03 13.03
CA GLY A 77 -17.25 0.48 12.99
C GLY A 77 -17.44 1.86 12.39
N ILE A 78 -16.57 2.25 11.46
CA ILE A 78 -16.59 3.58 10.81
C ILE A 78 -16.88 3.55 9.31
N ALA A 79 -17.15 2.36 8.74
CA ALA A 79 -17.35 2.18 7.30
C ALA A 79 -18.44 3.11 6.73
N ASP A 80 -19.58 3.22 7.41
CA ASP A 80 -20.72 4.03 6.96
C ASP A 80 -20.48 5.57 7.09
N ARG A 81 -19.37 5.95 7.71
CA ARG A 81 -19.00 7.35 7.93
C ARG A 81 -17.94 7.86 6.96
N LEU A 82 -17.43 6.98 6.10
CA LEU A 82 -16.36 7.27 5.16
C LEU A 82 -16.86 7.10 3.72
N HIS A 83 -16.45 8.01 2.87
CA HIS A 83 -16.65 7.92 1.44
C HIS A 83 -15.28 7.83 0.76
N PHE A 84 -15.11 6.83 -0.11
CA PHE A 84 -13.88 6.62 -0.85
C PHE A 84 -14.17 6.72 -2.34
N GLU A 85 -13.36 7.51 -3.03
CA GLU A 85 -13.37 7.58 -4.47
C GLU A 85 -12.22 6.73 -5.04
N ARG A 86 -12.55 5.92 -6.05
CA ARG A 86 -11.53 5.13 -6.73
C ARG A 86 -10.74 6.00 -7.68
N LEU A 87 -9.41 5.98 -7.52
CA LEU A 87 -8.51 6.62 -8.47
C LEU A 87 -8.20 5.66 -9.64
N ASP A 88 -8.46 6.11 -10.88
CA ASP A 88 -8.05 5.40 -12.08
C ASP A 88 -7.77 6.43 -13.21
N PRO A 89 -6.54 6.56 -13.68
CA PRO A 89 -5.36 5.86 -13.20
C PRO A 89 -4.97 6.30 -11.77
N PHE A 90 -4.36 5.38 -11.02
CA PHE A 90 -3.88 5.66 -9.67
C PHE A 90 -2.83 6.78 -9.66
N TYR A 91 -1.88 6.72 -10.59
CA TYR A 91 -0.94 7.81 -10.88
C TYR A 91 -0.60 7.89 -12.36
N ARG A 92 0.02 9.01 -12.72
CA ARG A 92 0.66 9.22 -14.04
C ARG A 92 2.12 9.58 -13.82
N ALA A 93 3.04 8.74 -14.33
CA ALA A 93 4.45 9.05 -14.38
C ALA A 93 4.79 9.74 -15.72
N ASN A 94 5.67 10.73 -15.68
CA ASN A 94 6.23 11.37 -16.86
C ASN A 94 7.75 11.51 -16.67
N LEU A 95 8.51 10.76 -17.41
CA LEU A 95 9.96 10.69 -17.33
C LEU A 95 10.57 11.01 -18.70
N GLY A 96 11.03 12.26 -18.87
CA GLY A 96 11.75 12.66 -20.09
C GLY A 96 10.97 12.49 -21.40
N GLY A 97 9.64 12.53 -21.36
CA GLY A 97 8.78 12.32 -22.51
C GLY A 97 8.11 10.93 -22.55
N ALA A 98 8.64 9.95 -21.84
CA ALA A 98 7.95 8.69 -21.62
C ALA A 98 6.87 8.85 -20.56
N THR A 99 5.70 8.28 -20.75
CA THR A 99 4.56 8.38 -19.84
C THR A 99 4.00 7.01 -19.51
N LEU A 100 3.61 6.83 -18.24
CA LEU A 100 2.87 5.68 -17.75
C LEU A 100 1.60 6.16 -17.05
N ALA A 101 0.46 5.58 -17.38
CA ALA A 101 -0.75 5.66 -16.57
C ALA A 101 -0.92 4.34 -15.82
N ALA A 102 -0.84 4.38 -14.50
CA ALA A 102 -0.98 3.19 -13.67
C ALA A 102 -2.47 2.87 -13.48
N HIS A 103 -3.03 2.12 -14.42
CA HIS A 103 -4.41 1.67 -14.37
C HIS A 103 -4.59 0.49 -13.41
N ALA A 104 -5.73 0.48 -12.73
CA ALA A 104 -6.15 -0.67 -11.92
C ALA A 104 -6.56 -1.88 -12.78
N ASP A 105 -6.96 -1.64 -14.04
CA ASP A 105 -7.15 -2.68 -15.04
C ASP A 105 -5.79 -3.06 -15.64
N THR A 106 -5.29 -4.24 -15.25
CA THR A 106 -3.99 -4.74 -15.70
C THR A 106 -3.95 -5.06 -17.20
N LEU A 107 -5.10 -5.38 -17.83
CA LEU A 107 -5.19 -5.60 -19.28
C LEU A 107 -5.06 -4.27 -20.03
N LEU A 108 -5.63 -3.20 -19.51
CA LEU A 108 -5.47 -1.86 -20.06
C LEU A 108 -4.02 -1.40 -19.92
N LEU A 109 -3.43 -1.58 -18.75
CA LEU A 109 -2.01 -1.28 -18.50
C LEU A 109 -1.10 -2.05 -19.46
N GLU A 110 -1.27 -3.38 -19.60
CA GLU A 110 -0.51 -4.21 -20.53
C GLU A 110 -0.62 -3.67 -21.97
N ARG A 111 -1.84 -3.40 -22.40
CA ARG A 111 -2.10 -2.90 -23.78
C ARG A 111 -1.40 -1.58 -24.05
N GLU A 112 -1.46 -0.62 -23.14
CA GLU A 112 -0.81 0.68 -23.30
C GLU A 112 0.71 0.57 -23.31
N LEU A 113 1.28 -0.26 -22.42
CA LEU A 113 2.72 -0.49 -22.38
C LEU A 113 3.21 -1.22 -23.63
N VAL A 114 2.51 -2.26 -24.08
CA VAL A 114 2.88 -3.00 -25.30
C VAL A 114 2.79 -2.11 -26.54
N ALA A 115 1.85 -1.17 -26.60
CA ALA A 115 1.78 -0.22 -27.71
C ALA A 115 3.01 0.69 -27.78
N LYS A 116 3.59 1.06 -26.63
CA LYS A 116 4.80 1.90 -26.55
C LYS A 116 6.09 1.07 -26.67
N TYR A 117 6.12 -0.12 -26.11
CA TYR A 117 7.29 -1.01 -26.02
C TYR A 117 7.00 -2.37 -26.66
N PRO A 118 6.73 -2.46 -27.96
CA PRO A 118 6.28 -3.70 -28.61
C PRO A 118 7.30 -4.84 -28.54
N ARG A 119 8.60 -4.52 -28.42
CA ARG A 119 9.67 -5.50 -28.28
C ARG A 119 9.66 -6.18 -26.90
N GLU A 120 9.09 -5.52 -25.88
CA GLU A 120 8.99 -5.98 -24.50
C GLU A 120 7.65 -6.69 -24.20
N LYS A 121 6.81 -6.92 -25.19
CA LYS A 121 5.45 -7.50 -25.01
C LYS A 121 5.43 -8.71 -24.08
N ALA A 122 6.30 -9.70 -24.32
CA ALA A 122 6.35 -10.91 -23.54
C ALA A 122 6.87 -10.64 -22.10
N GLY A 123 7.83 -9.72 -21.96
CA GLY A 123 8.39 -9.31 -20.68
C GLY A 123 7.39 -8.55 -19.83
N ILE A 124 6.69 -7.58 -20.42
CA ILE A 124 5.64 -6.79 -19.75
C ILE A 124 4.57 -7.72 -19.16
N ARG A 125 4.06 -8.65 -19.97
CA ARG A 125 3.04 -9.60 -19.50
C ARG A 125 3.54 -10.43 -18.33
N ARG A 126 4.72 -11.03 -18.46
CA ARG A 126 5.32 -11.85 -17.39
C ARG A 126 5.59 -11.04 -16.12
N LEU A 127 6.01 -9.78 -16.24
CA LEU A 127 6.22 -8.89 -15.08
C LEU A 127 4.89 -8.62 -14.36
N ILE A 128 3.84 -8.27 -15.09
CA ILE A 128 2.50 -8.02 -14.51
C ILE A 128 1.99 -9.29 -13.82
N ASP A 129 2.08 -10.45 -14.48
CA ASP A 129 1.69 -11.74 -13.90
C ASP A 129 2.48 -12.05 -12.63
N ALA A 130 3.79 -11.78 -12.62
CA ALA A 130 4.65 -11.99 -11.46
C ALA A 130 4.29 -11.07 -10.29
N MET A 131 4.01 -9.79 -10.54
CA MET A 131 3.55 -8.84 -9.53
C MET A 131 2.22 -9.29 -8.90
N LEU A 132 1.26 -9.71 -9.74
CA LEU A 132 -0.03 -10.24 -9.28
C LEU A 132 0.16 -11.53 -8.46
N GLN A 133 1.05 -12.42 -8.87
CA GLN A 133 1.35 -13.64 -8.13
C GLN A 133 1.93 -13.33 -6.75
N VAL A 134 2.92 -12.43 -6.66
CA VAL A 134 3.49 -11.99 -5.36
C VAL A 134 2.39 -11.41 -4.46
N PHE A 135 1.50 -10.58 -5.01
CA PHE A 135 0.38 -10.02 -4.26
C PHE A 135 -0.59 -11.09 -3.75
N HIS A 136 -0.92 -12.09 -4.57
CA HIS A 136 -1.76 -13.21 -4.17
C HIS A 136 -1.10 -14.08 -3.10
N ASP A 137 0.20 -14.34 -3.22
CA ASP A 137 0.96 -15.11 -2.24
C ASP A 137 0.99 -14.39 -0.88
N MET A 138 1.22 -13.08 -0.87
CA MET A 138 1.14 -12.27 0.36
C MET A 138 -0.26 -12.32 1.00
N ARG A 139 -1.32 -12.25 0.21
CA ARG A 139 -2.69 -12.38 0.73
C ARG A 139 -2.92 -13.75 1.34
N ARG A 140 -2.50 -14.81 0.66
CA ARG A 140 -2.64 -16.17 1.13
C ARG A 140 -1.92 -16.40 2.45
N ILE A 141 -0.66 -15.98 2.56
CA ILE A 141 0.10 -16.06 3.83
C ILE A 141 -0.65 -15.31 4.95
N ARG A 142 -1.16 -14.12 4.68
CA ARG A 142 -1.90 -13.35 5.69
C ARG A 142 -3.20 -14.03 6.13
N GLU A 143 -3.88 -14.70 5.22
CA GLU A 143 -5.10 -15.47 5.54
C GLU A 143 -4.75 -16.70 6.40
N ASP A 144 -3.70 -17.41 6.04
CA ASP A 144 -3.23 -18.59 6.76
C ASP A 144 -2.69 -18.24 8.16
N THR A 145 -2.00 -17.10 8.31
CA THR A 145 -1.40 -16.67 9.60
C THR A 145 -2.41 -16.19 10.63
N ARG A 146 -3.68 -16.01 10.29
CA ARG A 146 -4.74 -15.78 11.29
C ARG A 146 -4.89 -16.92 12.30
N HIS A 147 -4.44 -18.10 11.95
CA HIS A 147 -4.52 -19.32 12.74
C HIS A 147 -3.15 -19.87 13.19
N GLY A 148 -2.08 -19.11 12.98
CA GLY A 148 -0.70 -19.49 13.32
C GLY A 148 0.26 -19.24 12.13
N PRO A 149 1.56 -19.46 12.32
CA PRO A 149 2.51 -19.38 11.21
C PRO A 149 2.16 -20.44 10.16
N PRO A 150 2.38 -20.15 8.85
CA PRO A 150 2.12 -21.12 7.79
C PRO A 150 2.93 -22.40 8.03
N GLU A 151 2.28 -23.55 7.95
CA GLU A 151 2.96 -24.83 8.04
C GLU A 151 3.77 -25.12 6.76
N GLY A 152 5.02 -25.52 6.92
CA GLY A 152 5.87 -25.93 5.83
C GLY A 152 6.98 -24.95 5.45
N ASN A 153 7.70 -25.27 4.39
CA ASN A 153 8.79 -24.45 3.87
C ASN A 153 8.22 -23.32 2.99
N ILE A 154 8.20 -22.10 3.51
CA ILE A 154 7.70 -20.89 2.81
C ILE A 154 8.38 -20.73 1.44
N ALA A 155 9.68 -20.98 1.32
CA ALA A 155 10.40 -20.87 0.06
C ALA A 155 9.95 -21.88 -1.00
N ALA A 156 9.52 -23.08 -0.56
CA ALA A 156 8.97 -24.08 -1.47
C ALA A 156 7.52 -23.80 -1.88
N LEU A 157 6.73 -23.20 -0.97
CA LEU A 157 5.33 -22.86 -1.20
C LEU A 157 5.16 -21.58 -2.02
N PHE A 158 6.06 -20.60 -1.82
CA PHE A 158 5.98 -19.25 -2.39
C PHE A 158 7.32 -18.79 -2.97
N PRO A 159 7.88 -19.50 -3.95
CA PRO A 159 9.25 -19.25 -4.43
C PRO A 159 9.42 -17.86 -5.04
N LEU A 160 8.40 -17.34 -5.74
CA LEU A 160 8.44 -16.02 -6.36
C LEU A 160 8.39 -14.90 -5.32
N LEU A 161 7.57 -15.05 -4.29
CA LEU A 161 7.52 -14.11 -3.18
C LEU A 161 8.87 -14.06 -2.44
N VAL A 162 9.45 -15.22 -2.13
CA VAL A 162 10.77 -15.29 -1.48
C VAL A 162 11.86 -14.69 -2.37
N ARG A 163 11.81 -14.92 -3.69
CA ARG A 163 12.71 -14.26 -4.66
C ARG A 163 12.56 -12.74 -4.58
N SER A 164 11.32 -12.21 -4.60
CA SER A 164 11.07 -10.76 -4.55
C SER A 164 11.55 -10.11 -3.26
N MET A 165 11.50 -10.82 -2.13
CA MET A 165 11.99 -10.33 -0.83
C MET A 165 13.52 -10.35 -0.69
N ASN A 166 14.24 -11.07 -1.56
CA ASN A 166 15.69 -11.25 -1.49
C ASN A 166 16.45 -10.60 -2.66
N CYS A 167 15.80 -9.71 -3.39
CA CYS A 167 16.44 -8.93 -4.45
C CYS A 167 15.89 -7.52 -4.47
N SER A 168 16.62 -6.59 -5.08
CA SER A 168 16.09 -5.24 -5.31
C SER A 168 14.98 -5.26 -6.38
N TRP A 169 14.13 -4.23 -6.36
CA TRP A 169 13.09 -4.06 -7.37
C TRP A 169 13.66 -4.00 -8.80
N ASP A 170 14.82 -3.36 -8.96
CA ASP A 170 15.48 -3.29 -10.28
C ASP A 170 16.00 -4.65 -10.74
N GLU A 171 16.57 -5.45 -9.84
CA GLU A 171 16.96 -6.85 -10.14
C GLU A 171 15.75 -7.70 -10.47
N PHE A 172 14.66 -7.58 -9.70
CA PHE A 172 13.42 -8.31 -9.98
C PHE A 172 12.87 -7.98 -11.36
N MET A 173 12.77 -6.69 -11.71
CA MET A 173 12.29 -6.27 -13.03
C MET A 173 13.20 -6.74 -14.18
N SER A 174 14.52 -6.78 -13.96
CA SER A 174 15.48 -7.16 -15.00
C SER A 174 15.33 -8.61 -15.47
N ASP A 175 14.71 -9.47 -14.67
CA ASP A 175 14.37 -10.85 -15.07
C ASP A 175 13.26 -10.89 -16.16
N TYR A 176 12.55 -9.79 -16.35
CA TYR A 176 11.40 -9.71 -17.26
C TYR A 176 11.55 -8.70 -18.37
N VAL A 177 12.10 -7.51 -18.07
CA VAL A 177 12.12 -6.34 -18.96
C VAL A 177 13.54 -5.83 -19.11
N ALA A 178 14.01 -5.72 -20.35
CA ALA A 178 15.35 -5.24 -20.67
C ALA A 178 15.40 -3.71 -20.86
N ASP A 179 14.34 -3.09 -21.37
CA ASP A 179 14.29 -1.67 -21.68
C ASP A 179 14.42 -0.80 -20.41
N PRO A 180 15.46 0.06 -20.30
CA PRO A 180 15.72 0.84 -19.11
C PRO A 180 14.69 1.96 -18.87
N GLU A 181 14.10 2.53 -19.93
CA GLU A 181 13.06 3.55 -19.82
C GLU A 181 11.79 2.94 -19.24
N LEU A 182 11.41 1.74 -19.70
CA LEU A 182 10.27 1.02 -19.17
C LEU A 182 10.48 0.63 -17.70
N ARG A 183 11.68 0.18 -17.31
CA ARG A 183 12.01 -0.08 -15.89
C ARG A 183 11.93 1.19 -15.04
N ALA A 184 12.41 2.31 -15.56
CA ALA A 184 12.31 3.59 -14.87
C ALA A 184 10.86 4.03 -14.67
N LEU A 185 9.98 3.81 -15.65
CA LEU A 185 8.53 4.08 -15.52
C LEU A 185 7.87 3.23 -14.42
N PHE A 186 8.16 1.93 -14.35
CA PHE A 186 7.68 1.06 -13.27
C PHE A 186 8.24 1.43 -11.89
N SER A 187 9.37 2.11 -11.85
CA SER A 187 10.01 2.59 -10.62
C SER A 187 9.58 4.01 -10.23
N ALA A 188 8.64 4.64 -10.93
CA ALA A 188 8.31 6.06 -10.74
C ALA A 188 7.82 6.41 -9.33
N GLU A 189 7.27 5.44 -8.59
CA GLU A 189 6.83 5.61 -7.20
C GLU A 189 7.95 5.48 -6.15
N TRP A 190 9.21 5.35 -6.56
CA TRP A 190 10.34 5.21 -5.62
C TRP A 190 10.39 6.33 -4.56
N THR A 191 9.89 7.52 -4.87
CA THR A 191 9.82 8.65 -3.95
C THR A 191 8.95 8.37 -2.72
N TYR A 192 7.93 7.52 -2.85
CA TYR A 192 7.11 7.09 -1.72
C TYR A 192 7.86 6.18 -0.76
N TYR A 193 8.76 5.36 -1.29
CA TYR A 193 9.54 4.41 -0.50
C TYR A 193 10.86 5.01 -0.01
N GLY A 194 11.26 6.18 -0.53
CA GLY A 194 12.46 6.90 -0.13
C GLY A 194 13.78 6.29 -0.62
N LEU A 195 13.73 5.22 -1.42
CA LEU A 195 14.89 4.53 -1.96
C LEU A 195 14.73 4.29 -3.47
N PRO A 196 15.80 4.47 -4.27
CA PRO A 196 15.77 4.11 -5.69
C PRO A 196 15.61 2.60 -5.88
N GLY A 197 15.06 2.18 -7.02
CA GLY A 197 14.71 0.79 -7.34
C GLY A 197 15.84 -0.22 -7.13
N GLY A 198 17.10 0.16 -7.34
CA GLY A 198 18.27 -0.71 -7.08
C GLY A 198 18.62 -0.91 -5.59
N LYS A 199 17.93 -0.23 -4.67
CA LYS A 199 18.10 -0.36 -3.21
C LYS A 199 16.81 -0.73 -2.49
N LEU A 200 15.70 -0.79 -3.21
CA LEU A 200 14.38 -1.15 -2.71
C LEU A 200 14.20 -2.66 -2.86
N SER A 201 13.88 -3.34 -1.79
CA SER A 201 13.56 -4.78 -1.75
C SER A 201 12.20 -5.01 -1.12
#